data_cb1a3ba5ede5e5bdb8176ec848261558
#
_entry.id   cb1a3ba5ede5e5bdb8176ec848261558
#
_cell.length_a   1.000
_cell.length_b   1.000
_cell.length_c   1.000
_cell.angle_alpha   90.00
_cell.angle_beta   90.00
_cell.angle_gamma   90.00
#
_symmetry.space_group_name_H-M   'P 1'
#
loop_
_entity.id
_entity.type
_entity.pdbx_description
1 polymer ?
#
loop_
_entity_poly.entity_id
_entity_poly.type
_entity_poly.pdbx_seq_one_letter_code
_entity_poly.pdbx_strand_id
1 'polypeptide(L)'
;MHYKVVLEDANVYMQGISACLEYMQKFPYFIIVDIGGETMDVIPVKNGKPDESNCSISTLGMIWLYKHVKDCVRTELLNEVPETYIENYIKTSKKEKKENNNYEKIIKRVLMDYTNTVMTSLREKKFNLDLTPVVFVGGGEEVIRNFGNYNADITYFIDDICSNAKGYERCERVVYTTRQKGRK
;
A
#
# COMPACT_ATOMS: atom_id res chain seq x y z
N MET A 1 2.71 -26.12 -27.61
CA MET A 1 1.71 -25.23 -28.22
C MET A 1 2.35 -23.86 -28.29
N HIS A 2 2.44 -23.24 -29.46
CA HIS A 2 3.03 -21.89 -29.58
C HIS A 2 1.92 -20.89 -29.85
N TYR A 3 1.90 -19.82 -29.08
CA TYR A 3 0.98 -18.70 -29.27
C TYR A 3 1.75 -17.50 -29.82
N LYS A 4 1.20 -16.86 -30.84
CA LYS A 4 1.67 -15.55 -31.31
C LYS A 4 0.83 -14.49 -30.65
N VAL A 5 1.46 -13.64 -29.83
CA VAL A 5 0.82 -12.47 -29.24
C VAL A 5 1.26 -11.25 -30.05
N VAL A 6 0.28 -10.45 -30.47
CA VAL A 6 0.51 -9.18 -31.17
C VAL A 6 0.03 -8.07 -30.25
N LEU A 7 0.92 -7.16 -29.86
CA LEU A 7 0.59 -5.96 -29.13
C LEU A 7 0.26 -4.85 -30.13
N GLU A 8 -1.00 -4.41 -30.15
CA GLU A 8 -1.47 -3.39 -31.08
C GLU A 8 -1.41 -1.98 -30.48
N ASP A 9 -1.58 -1.87 -29.15
CA ASP A 9 -1.59 -0.59 -28.44
C ASP A 9 -1.23 -0.81 -26.96
N ALA A 10 -0.81 0.23 -26.28
CA ALA A 10 -0.52 0.22 -24.83
C ALA A 10 -0.94 1.54 -24.19
N ASN A 11 -1.66 1.45 -23.08
CA ASN A 11 -2.00 2.61 -22.25
C ASN A 11 -1.23 2.53 -20.93
N VAL A 12 -0.87 3.67 -20.37
CA VAL A 12 -0.16 3.79 -19.09
C VAL A 12 -1.10 4.34 -18.04
N TYR A 13 -1.19 3.65 -16.92
CA TYR A 13 -1.98 4.07 -15.77
C TYR A 13 -1.09 4.22 -14.55
N MET A 14 -1.36 5.21 -13.72
CA MET A 14 -0.63 5.40 -12.45
C MET A 14 -0.98 4.26 -11.49
N GLN A 15 0.06 3.65 -10.91
CA GLN A 15 -0.09 2.63 -9.88
C GLN A 15 -0.86 3.19 -8.67
N GLY A 16 -1.57 2.34 -7.94
CA GLY A 16 -2.42 2.74 -6.82
C GLY A 16 -3.78 3.32 -7.26
N ILE A 17 -3.82 4.22 -8.25
CA ILE A 17 -5.08 4.82 -8.74
C ILE A 17 -6.02 3.77 -9.30
N SER A 18 -5.53 2.88 -10.15
CA SER A 18 -6.32 1.83 -10.77
C SER A 18 -6.95 0.88 -9.75
N ALA A 19 -6.28 0.62 -8.64
CA ALA A 19 -6.81 -0.18 -7.54
C ALA A 19 -7.96 0.53 -6.79
N CYS A 20 -7.98 1.87 -6.80
CA CYS A 20 -8.86 2.71 -5.98
C CYS A 20 -10.03 3.34 -6.76
N LEU A 21 -10.40 2.83 -7.94
CA LEU A 21 -11.43 3.42 -8.79
C LEU A 21 -12.79 3.62 -8.10
N GLU A 22 -13.19 2.72 -7.21
CA GLU A 22 -14.43 2.83 -6.46
C GLU A 22 -14.45 3.99 -5.47
N TYR A 23 -13.29 4.32 -4.90
CA TYR A 23 -13.14 5.43 -3.96
C TYR A 23 -13.20 6.80 -4.63
N MET A 24 -12.87 6.88 -5.94
CA MET A 24 -13.00 8.11 -6.73
C MET A 24 -14.44 8.58 -6.86
N GLN A 25 -15.41 7.64 -6.84
CA GLN A 25 -16.83 7.96 -6.86
C GLN A 25 -17.37 8.26 -5.46
N LYS A 26 -16.74 7.70 -4.43
CA LYS A 26 -17.18 7.80 -3.04
C LYS A 26 -16.71 9.10 -2.37
N PHE A 27 -15.49 9.56 -2.69
CA PHE A 27 -14.89 10.69 -2.02
C PHE A 27 -14.44 11.78 -3.01
N PRO A 28 -14.82 13.06 -2.78
CA PRO A 28 -14.33 14.17 -3.60
C PRO A 28 -12.84 14.47 -3.37
N TYR A 29 -12.32 14.09 -2.18
CA TYR A 29 -10.91 14.17 -1.82
C TYR A 29 -10.53 13.01 -0.92
N PHE A 30 -9.43 12.33 -1.21
CA PHE A 30 -8.86 11.25 -0.40
C PHE A 30 -7.40 11.03 -0.76
N ILE A 31 -6.69 10.22 0.03
CA ILE A 31 -5.28 9.92 -0.17
C ILE A 31 -5.15 8.42 -0.42
N ILE A 32 -4.41 8.05 -1.45
CA ILE A 32 -3.96 6.68 -1.69
C ILE A 32 -2.54 6.56 -1.14
N VAL A 33 -2.28 5.50 -0.38
CA VAL A 33 -0.96 5.11 0.09
C VAL A 33 -0.68 3.70 -0.42
N ASP A 34 0.11 3.60 -1.48
CA ASP A 34 0.51 2.31 -2.07
C ASP A 34 1.86 1.89 -1.49
N ILE A 35 1.86 0.85 -0.65
CA ILE A 35 3.08 0.32 -0.01
C ILE A 35 3.50 -0.92 -0.78
N GLY A 36 4.40 -0.72 -1.72
CA GLY A 36 4.99 -1.78 -2.54
C GLY A 36 6.19 -2.47 -1.90
N GLY A 37 6.95 -3.21 -2.71
CA GLY A 37 8.19 -3.86 -2.28
C GLY A 37 9.29 -2.84 -1.96
N GLU A 38 9.59 -1.93 -2.86
CA GLU A 38 10.70 -0.98 -2.74
C GLU A 38 10.23 0.39 -2.24
N THR A 39 9.05 0.85 -2.66
CA THR A 39 8.56 2.19 -2.41
C THR A 39 7.24 2.22 -1.67
N MET A 40 6.98 3.35 -1.04
CA MET A 40 5.68 3.81 -0.62
C MET A 40 5.34 5.05 -1.42
N ASP A 41 4.25 4.97 -2.18
CA ASP A 41 3.74 6.05 -3.02
C ASP A 41 2.53 6.69 -2.35
N VAL A 42 2.53 8.01 -2.24
CA VAL A 42 1.43 8.79 -1.66
C VAL A 42 0.80 9.62 -2.76
N ILE A 43 -0.46 9.38 -3.05
CA ILE A 43 -1.18 9.96 -4.17
C ILE A 43 -2.47 10.61 -3.65
N PRO A 44 -2.50 11.93 -3.41
CA PRO A 44 -3.74 12.63 -3.14
C PRO A 44 -4.62 12.65 -4.39
N VAL A 45 -5.91 12.40 -4.21
CA VAL A 45 -6.90 12.40 -5.29
C VAL A 45 -7.95 13.47 -5.00
N LYS A 46 -8.21 14.32 -5.98
CA LYS A 46 -9.21 15.39 -5.90
C LYS A 46 -10.15 15.34 -7.09
N ASN A 47 -11.45 15.19 -6.83
CA ASN A 47 -12.49 15.09 -7.86
C ASN A 47 -12.17 14.02 -8.92
N GLY A 48 -11.73 12.84 -8.49
CA GLY A 48 -11.40 11.71 -9.35
C GLY A 48 -10.11 11.85 -10.16
N LYS A 49 -9.24 12.83 -9.84
CA LYS A 49 -7.95 13.04 -10.51
C LYS A 49 -6.83 13.10 -9.47
N PRO A 50 -5.64 12.56 -9.79
CA PRO A 50 -4.48 12.73 -8.93
C PRO A 50 -4.08 14.20 -8.84
N ASP A 51 -3.71 14.65 -7.65
CA ASP A 51 -3.08 15.95 -7.42
C ASP A 51 -1.56 15.76 -7.57
N GLU A 52 -1.09 15.82 -8.83
CA GLU A 52 0.29 15.50 -9.21
C GLU A 52 1.32 16.33 -8.44
N SER A 53 0.99 17.57 -8.10
CA SER A 53 1.89 18.48 -7.37
C SER A 53 2.16 18.04 -5.92
N ASN A 54 1.27 17.21 -5.36
CA ASN A 54 1.35 16.72 -4.00
C ASN A 54 1.60 15.19 -3.93
N CYS A 55 1.81 14.53 -5.07
CA CYS A 55 2.28 13.15 -5.10
C CYS A 55 3.72 13.05 -4.57
N SER A 56 4.01 11.93 -3.93
CA SER A 56 5.37 11.69 -3.43
C SER A 56 5.69 10.21 -3.34
N ILE A 57 6.98 9.91 -3.48
CA ILE A 57 7.55 8.57 -3.38
C ILE A 57 8.59 8.57 -2.27
N SER A 58 8.62 7.51 -1.49
CA SER A 58 9.65 7.26 -0.48
C SER A 58 10.12 5.80 -0.52
N THR A 59 11.26 5.52 0.11
CA THR A 59 11.83 4.16 0.18
C THR A 59 11.26 3.31 1.34
N LEU A 60 10.10 3.70 1.89
CA LEU A 60 9.42 2.99 2.97
C LEU A 60 8.61 1.78 2.46
N GLY A 61 9.17 1.00 1.53
CA GLY A 61 8.57 -0.25 1.07
C GLY A 61 8.89 -1.44 1.97
N MET A 62 8.31 -2.60 1.67
CA MET A 62 8.42 -3.82 2.48
C MET A 62 9.84 -4.37 2.56
N ILE A 63 10.67 -4.23 1.51
CA ILE A 63 12.08 -4.66 1.51
C ILE A 63 12.87 -3.88 2.58
N TRP A 64 12.63 -2.56 2.67
CA TRP A 64 13.24 -1.74 3.71
C TRP A 64 12.82 -2.21 5.10
N LEU A 65 11.52 -2.47 5.31
CA LEU A 65 10.98 -2.94 6.58
C LEU A 65 11.60 -4.28 7.00
N TYR A 66 11.63 -5.27 6.12
CA TYR A 66 12.22 -6.58 6.42
C TYR A 66 13.71 -6.48 6.75
N LYS A 67 14.45 -5.67 6.01
CA LYS A 67 15.86 -5.41 6.31
C LYS A 67 16.00 -4.81 7.71
N HIS A 68 15.21 -3.81 8.04
CA HIS A 68 15.27 -3.14 9.34
C HIS A 68 14.95 -4.09 10.50
N VAL A 69 13.93 -4.94 10.35
CA VAL A 69 13.63 -6.00 11.33
C VAL A 69 14.81 -6.93 11.52
N LYS A 70 15.40 -7.44 10.43
CA LYS A 70 16.56 -8.34 10.48
C LYS A 70 17.77 -7.68 11.17
N ASP A 71 18.04 -6.43 10.87
CA ASP A 71 19.14 -5.67 11.49
C ASP A 71 18.93 -5.46 12.99
N CYS A 72 17.70 -5.15 13.43
CA CYS A 72 17.38 -5.03 14.85
C CYS A 72 17.53 -6.39 15.58
N VAL A 73 17.03 -7.48 15.01
CA VAL A 73 17.17 -8.82 15.59
C VAL A 73 18.65 -9.21 15.70
N ARG A 74 19.44 -8.98 14.64
CA ARG A 74 20.89 -9.26 14.65
C ARG A 74 21.59 -8.47 15.73
N THR A 75 21.27 -7.19 15.90
CA THR A 75 21.92 -6.32 16.89
C THR A 75 21.57 -6.72 18.33
N GLU A 76 20.31 -7.08 18.61
CA GLU A 76 19.84 -7.30 19.97
C GLU A 76 19.98 -8.74 20.45
N LEU A 77 19.83 -9.70 19.52
CA LEU A 77 19.89 -11.13 19.87
C LEU A 77 21.15 -11.84 19.36
N LEU A 78 22.01 -11.13 18.59
CA LEU A 78 23.20 -11.70 17.92
C LEU A 78 22.83 -12.94 17.09
N ASN A 79 21.66 -12.93 16.46
CA ASN A 79 21.09 -14.03 15.71
C ASN A 79 20.31 -13.55 14.48
N GLU A 80 19.95 -14.46 13.61
CA GLU A 80 19.19 -14.15 12.39
C GLU A 80 17.70 -14.51 12.55
N VAL A 81 16.84 -13.84 11.77
CA VAL A 81 15.42 -14.17 11.65
C VAL A 81 15.07 -14.36 10.18
N PRO A 82 14.45 -15.50 9.81
CA PRO A 82 13.98 -15.72 8.45
C PRO A 82 12.86 -14.74 8.07
N GLU A 83 12.83 -14.29 6.82
CA GLU A 83 11.79 -13.39 6.32
C GLU A 83 10.39 -14.00 6.43
N THR A 84 10.28 -15.30 6.14
CA THR A 84 9.03 -16.05 6.30
C THR A 84 8.48 -16.04 7.71
N TYR A 85 9.35 -15.95 8.74
CA TYR A 85 8.92 -15.79 10.13
C TYR A 85 8.30 -14.41 10.36
N ILE A 86 8.91 -13.36 9.80
CA ILE A 86 8.40 -11.99 9.89
C ILE A 86 7.05 -11.87 9.17
N GLU A 87 6.96 -12.41 7.95
CA GLU A 87 5.71 -12.43 7.17
C GLU A 87 4.58 -13.16 7.93
N ASN A 88 4.88 -14.34 8.47
CA ASN A 88 3.90 -15.09 9.24
C ASN A 88 3.47 -14.32 10.50
N TYR A 89 4.41 -13.63 11.16
CA TYR A 89 4.09 -12.79 12.31
C TYR A 89 3.17 -11.63 11.94
N ILE A 90 3.42 -10.95 10.81
CA ILE A 90 2.55 -9.87 10.30
C ILE A 90 1.12 -10.39 10.07
N LYS A 91 0.98 -11.54 9.40
CA LYS A 91 -0.33 -12.15 9.07
C LYS A 91 -1.12 -12.64 10.29
N THR A 92 -0.43 -13.15 11.30
CA THR A 92 -1.08 -13.84 12.44
C THR A 92 -1.15 -13.02 13.71
N SER A 93 -0.57 -11.81 13.71
CA SER A 93 -0.45 -10.99 14.92
C SER A 93 -1.08 -9.61 14.71
N LYS A 94 -1.40 -8.97 15.83
CA LYS A 94 -1.89 -7.58 15.89
C LYS A 94 -1.19 -6.87 17.04
N LYS A 95 -1.31 -5.53 17.09
CA LYS A 95 -0.64 -4.73 18.13
C LYS A 95 -1.04 -5.12 19.57
N GLU A 96 -2.26 -5.63 19.78
CA GLU A 96 -2.78 -6.04 21.09
C GLU A 96 -2.29 -7.44 21.52
N LYS A 97 -1.79 -8.25 20.58
CA LYS A 97 -1.33 -9.61 20.90
C LYS A 97 -0.07 -9.56 21.77
N LYS A 98 -0.06 -10.38 22.84
CA LYS A 98 1.12 -10.55 23.69
C LYS A 98 2.18 -11.39 22.96
N GLU A 99 3.43 -10.99 23.08
CA GLU A 99 4.57 -11.67 22.49
C GLU A 99 4.95 -12.91 23.30
N ASN A 100 5.32 -14.00 22.59
CA ASN A 100 5.71 -15.26 23.20
C ASN A 100 7.23 -15.35 23.46
N ASN A 101 8.03 -14.58 22.73
CA ASN A 101 9.50 -14.64 22.79
C ASN A 101 10.15 -13.30 22.44
N ASN A 102 11.46 -13.23 22.56
CA ASN A 102 12.21 -11.98 22.31
C ASN A 102 12.22 -11.57 20.83
N TYR A 103 12.16 -12.52 19.88
CA TYR A 103 12.01 -12.20 18.46
C TYR A 103 10.72 -11.45 18.19
N GLU A 104 9.61 -11.96 18.68
CA GLU A 104 8.29 -11.34 18.53
C GLU A 104 8.25 -9.93 19.15
N LYS A 105 8.91 -9.72 20.29
CA LYS A 105 9.00 -8.39 20.92
C LYS A 105 9.71 -7.38 20.01
N ILE A 106 10.85 -7.78 19.43
CA ILE A 106 11.63 -6.91 18.54
C ILE A 106 10.83 -6.64 17.26
N ILE A 107 10.29 -7.70 16.63
CA ILE A 107 9.51 -7.57 15.39
C ILE A 107 8.34 -6.61 15.62
N LYS A 108 7.53 -6.83 16.65
CA LYS A 108 6.38 -5.98 16.96
C LYS A 108 6.77 -4.52 17.15
N ARG A 109 7.82 -4.25 17.93
CA ARG A 109 8.31 -2.89 18.12
C ARG A 109 8.66 -2.24 16.79
N VAL A 110 9.46 -2.92 15.96
CA VAL A 110 9.87 -2.39 14.65
C VAL A 110 8.67 -2.18 13.72
N LEU A 111 7.68 -3.08 13.71
CA LEU A 111 6.45 -2.90 12.94
C LEU A 111 5.65 -1.68 13.40
N MET A 112 5.54 -1.47 14.71
CA MET A 112 4.86 -0.28 15.26
C MET A 112 5.62 1.01 14.95
N ASP A 113 6.95 1.00 15.05
CA ASP A 113 7.80 2.15 14.71
C ASP A 113 7.69 2.48 13.22
N TYR A 114 7.65 1.47 12.37
CA TYR A 114 7.42 1.64 10.94
C TYR A 114 6.06 2.29 10.66
N THR A 115 4.98 1.79 11.25
CA THR A 115 3.64 2.36 11.05
C THR A 115 3.58 3.81 11.53
N ASN A 116 4.22 4.13 12.66
CA ASN A 116 4.34 5.49 13.15
C ASN A 116 5.11 6.38 12.16
N THR A 117 6.19 5.88 11.57
CA THR A 117 6.97 6.59 10.55
C THR A 117 6.12 6.89 9.31
N VAL A 118 5.35 5.92 8.82
CA VAL A 118 4.41 6.12 7.71
C VAL A 118 3.38 7.21 8.05
N MET A 119 2.71 7.11 9.20
CA MET A 119 1.70 8.08 9.61
C MET A 119 2.29 9.48 9.83
N THR A 120 3.50 9.57 10.37
CA THR A 120 4.23 10.84 10.54
C THR A 120 4.56 11.46 9.19
N SER A 121 5.05 10.67 8.23
CA SER A 121 5.36 11.17 6.89
C SER A 121 4.13 11.75 6.16
N LEU A 122 2.94 11.18 6.39
CA LEU A 122 1.69 11.72 5.85
C LEU A 122 1.32 13.07 6.52
N ARG A 123 1.50 13.18 7.85
CA ARG A 123 1.24 14.44 8.57
C ARG A 123 2.22 15.55 8.18
N GLU A 124 3.48 15.23 7.97
CA GLU A 124 4.51 16.18 7.50
C GLU A 124 4.16 16.78 6.13
N LYS A 125 3.45 16.04 5.28
CA LYS A 125 2.86 16.53 4.03
C LYS A 125 1.59 17.36 4.23
N LYS A 126 1.26 17.70 5.48
CA LYS A 126 0.09 18.50 5.88
C LYS A 126 -1.26 17.83 5.59
N PHE A 127 -1.30 16.51 5.44
CA PHE A 127 -2.57 15.80 5.39
C PHE A 127 -3.21 15.70 6.76
N ASN A 128 -4.46 16.10 6.85
CA ASN A 128 -5.24 15.95 8.08
C ASN A 128 -5.85 14.54 8.12
N LEU A 129 -5.16 13.61 8.78
CA LEU A 129 -5.56 12.20 8.85
C LEU A 129 -6.78 11.93 9.76
N ASP A 130 -7.28 12.95 10.45
CA ASP A 130 -8.50 12.84 11.26
C ASP A 130 -9.76 13.18 10.45
N LEU A 131 -9.60 13.87 9.30
CA LEU A 131 -10.70 14.34 8.46
C LEU A 131 -10.62 13.84 7.01
N THR A 132 -9.43 13.43 6.55
CA THR A 132 -9.21 13.02 5.17
C THR A 132 -9.24 11.49 5.06
N PRO A 133 -10.12 10.92 4.22
CA PRO A 133 -10.09 9.48 3.97
C PRO A 133 -8.74 9.03 3.41
N VAL A 134 -8.21 7.93 3.94
CA VAL A 134 -6.96 7.32 3.49
C VAL A 134 -7.25 5.89 3.03
N VAL A 135 -6.76 5.53 1.86
CA VAL A 135 -6.87 4.18 1.29
C VAL A 135 -5.47 3.58 1.19
N PHE A 136 -5.20 2.57 1.99
CA PHE A 136 -3.97 1.79 1.92
C PHE A 136 -4.14 0.64 0.92
N VAL A 137 -3.13 0.46 0.06
CA VAL A 137 -3.07 -0.59 -0.96
C VAL A 137 -1.64 -1.13 -1.07
N GLY A 138 -1.47 -2.27 -1.70
CA GLY A 138 -0.17 -2.93 -1.86
C GLY A 138 0.18 -3.86 -0.70
N GLY A 139 1.29 -4.57 -0.81
CA GLY A 139 1.68 -5.64 0.12
C GLY A 139 1.95 -5.19 1.56
N GLY A 140 2.16 -3.89 1.79
CA GLY A 140 2.42 -3.33 3.13
C GLY A 140 1.17 -2.85 3.86
N GLU A 141 -0.01 -2.87 3.24
CA GLU A 141 -1.24 -2.42 3.87
C GLU A 141 -1.59 -3.23 5.14
N GLU A 142 -1.29 -4.54 5.12
CA GLU A 142 -1.53 -5.43 6.25
C GLU A 142 -0.73 -5.04 7.51
N VAL A 143 0.48 -4.51 7.33
CA VAL A 143 1.30 -3.98 8.45
C VAL A 143 0.60 -2.78 9.09
N ILE A 144 0.10 -1.85 8.28
CA ILE A 144 -0.63 -0.67 8.79
C ILE A 144 -1.92 -1.12 9.47
N ARG A 145 -2.68 -2.03 8.87
CA ARG A 145 -3.93 -2.57 9.41
C ARG A 145 -3.73 -3.23 10.78
N ASN A 146 -2.68 -4.04 10.91
CA ASN A 146 -2.45 -4.86 12.10
C ASN A 146 -1.72 -4.12 13.23
N PHE A 147 -0.85 -3.14 12.91
CA PHE A 147 0.05 -2.50 13.88
C PHE A 147 -0.06 -0.98 13.93
N GLY A 148 -0.76 -0.36 12.97
CA GLY A 148 -0.91 1.08 12.88
C GLY A 148 -1.86 1.68 13.92
N ASN A 149 -1.70 2.98 14.15
CA ASN A 149 -2.65 3.80 14.89
C ASN A 149 -3.30 4.81 13.93
N TYR A 150 -4.55 4.55 13.56
CA TYR A 150 -5.29 5.30 12.54
C TYR A 150 -6.76 5.49 12.95
N ASN A 151 -7.43 6.46 12.32
CA ASN A 151 -8.88 6.63 12.47
C ASN A 151 -9.61 5.59 11.62
N ALA A 152 -10.23 4.59 12.26
CA ALA A 152 -10.89 3.48 11.58
C ALA A 152 -12.11 3.90 10.75
N ASP A 153 -12.75 5.04 11.06
CA ASP A 153 -13.95 5.51 10.36
C ASP A 153 -13.65 6.02 8.93
N ILE A 154 -12.40 6.45 8.71
CA ILE A 154 -11.97 7.06 7.43
C ILE A 154 -10.71 6.42 6.84
N THR A 155 -10.28 5.28 7.38
CA THR A 155 -9.15 4.51 6.84
C THR A 155 -9.65 3.23 6.20
N TYR A 156 -9.25 3.00 4.97
CA TYR A 156 -9.68 1.88 4.14
C TYR A 156 -8.47 1.06 3.72
N PHE A 157 -8.67 -0.24 3.55
CA PHE A 157 -7.62 -1.17 3.15
C PHE A 157 -8.11 -2.01 1.96
N ILE A 158 -7.26 -2.16 0.95
CA ILE A 158 -7.52 -3.03 -0.20
C ILE A 158 -6.67 -4.28 -0.05
N ASP A 159 -7.31 -5.33 0.47
CA ASP A 159 -6.71 -6.64 0.74
C ASP A 159 -6.66 -7.53 -0.51
N ASP A 160 -6.08 -7.01 -1.58
CA ASP A 160 -5.93 -7.75 -2.83
C ASP A 160 -4.61 -7.35 -3.51
N ILE A 161 -3.62 -8.23 -3.43
CA ILE A 161 -2.31 -8.03 -4.05
C ILE A 161 -2.39 -7.80 -5.57
N CYS A 162 -3.46 -8.26 -6.22
CA CYS A 162 -3.73 -8.06 -7.64
C CYS A 162 -4.59 -6.82 -7.93
N SER A 163 -4.88 -5.98 -6.95
CA SER A 163 -5.80 -4.85 -7.11
C SER A 163 -5.40 -3.89 -8.23
N ASN A 164 -4.12 -3.57 -8.36
CA ASN A 164 -3.60 -2.75 -9.45
C ASN A 164 -3.84 -3.40 -10.82
N ALA A 165 -3.52 -4.69 -10.98
CA ALA A 165 -3.71 -5.42 -12.24
C ALA A 165 -5.20 -5.50 -12.63
N LYS A 166 -6.09 -5.81 -11.69
CA LYS A 166 -7.54 -5.80 -11.90
C LYS A 166 -8.07 -4.40 -12.22
N GLY A 167 -7.48 -3.38 -11.63
CA GLY A 167 -7.80 -1.99 -11.94
C GLY A 167 -7.40 -1.61 -13.35
N TYR A 168 -6.22 -1.98 -13.82
CA TYR A 168 -5.77 -1.76 -15.21
C TYR A 168 -6.70 -2.43 -16.22
N GLU A 169 -7.10 -3.68 -15.97
CA GLU A 169 -8.06 -4.38 -16.82
C GLU A 169 -9.40 -3.63 -16.91
N ARG A 170 -9.91 -3.12 -15.78
CA ARG A 170 -11.17 -2.33 -15.76
C ARG A 170 -11.03 -1.04 -16.56
N CYS A 171 -9.92 -0.31 -16.42
CA CYS A 171 -9.65 0.90 -17.19
C CYS A 171 -9.62 0.61 -18.69
N GLU A 172 -8.92 -0.45 -19.12
CA GLU A 172 -8.83 -0.84 -20.53
C GLU A 172 -10.17 -1.25 -21.10
N ARG A 173 -11.00 -1.99 -20.37
CA ARG A 173 -12.36 -2.35 -20.82
C ARG A 173 -13.21 -1.13 -21.13
N VAL A 174 -13.11 -0.08 -20.31
CA VAL A 174 -13.84 1.18 -20.54
C VAL A 174 -13.33 1.87 -21.82
N VAL A 175 -12.02 2.01 -21.97
CA VAL A 175 -11.39 2.62 -23.16
C VAL A 175 -11.78 1.85 -24.42
N TYR A 176 -11.64 0.52 -24.42
CA TYR A 176 -12.00 -0.33 -25.54
C TYR A 176 -13.47 -0.18 -25.94
N THR A 177 -14.38 -0.22 -24.99
CA THR A 177 -15.82 -0.09 -25.23
C THR A 177 -16.16 1.28 -25.82
N THR A 178 -15.51 2.36 -25.35
CA THR A 178 -15.72 3.72 -25.86
C THR A 178 -15.22 3.85 -27.29
N ARG A 179 -14.03 3.30 -27.61
CA ARG A 179 -13.47 3.28 -28.98
C ARG A 179 -14.37 2.54 -29.97
N GLN A 180 -14.98 1.43 -29.56
CA GLN A 180 -15.91 0.68 -30.42
C GLN A 180 -17.22 1.44 -30.71
N LYS A 181 -17.75 2.18 -29.72
CA LYS A 181 -18.94 3.02 -29.90
C LYS A 181 -18.69 4.24 -30.80
N GLY A 182 -17.51 4.79 -30.80
CA GLY A 182 -17.13 5.92 -31.65
C GLY A 182 -16.81 5.56 -33.10
N ARG A 183 -16.74 4.27 -33.44
CA ARG A 183 -16.51 3.76 -34.80
C ARG A 183 -17.80 3.37 -35.56
N LYS A 184 -18.96 3.55 -34.92
CA LYS A 184 -20.30 3.41 -35.53
C LYS A 184 -20.89 4.78 -35.83
#